data_d0502654fdad34fc5518e4f03be93994
#
_entry.id   d0502654fdad34fc5518e4f03be93994
#
_cell.length_a   1.000
_cell.length_b   1.000
_cell.length_c   1.000
_cell.angle_alpha   90.00
_cell.angle_beta   90.00
_cell.angle_gamma   90.00
#
_symmetry.space_group_name_H-M   'P 1'
#
loop_
_entity.id
_entity.type
_entity.pdbx_description
1 polymer ?
#
loop_
_entity_poly.entity_id
_entity_poly.type
_entity_poly.pdbx_seq_one_letter_code
_entity_poly.pdbx_strand_id
1 'polypeptide(L)'
;KSYAVMVESISDNTDQIYNMWKNDVKLREKNNYIADVYKSLTAGDDGEISDTKIVLALFANQILEGLYFYAGFAAMYALGKSGKMLGSSQMIRFIQRDEVTHLLLFQNMINSVRKERPELFTPELEETVRGMFRKAVALEASWGTYITQGQILGFTDKIIEQYIQYLADKRLDAVGYKPEYNVKHPIPW
;
A
#
# COMPACT_ATOMS: atom_id res chain seq x y z
N LYS A 1 -2.43 -3.34 -18.48
CA LYS A 1 -2.80 -4.33 -19.51
C LYS A 1 -3.18 -5.68 -18.89
N SER A 2 -2.33 -6.30 -18.04
CA SER A 2 -2.61 -7.58 -17.36
C SER A 2 -3.84 -7.53 -16.46
N TYR A 3 -4.02 -6.44 -15.70
CA TYR A 3 -5.19 -6.27 -14.84
C TYR A 3 -6.50 -6.17 -15.65
N ALA A 4 -6.50 -5.45 -16.76
CA ALA A 4 -7.67 -5.37 -17.66
C ALA A 4 -8.09 -6.76 -18.18
N VAL A 5 -7.11 -7.58 -18.61
CA VAL A 5 -7.37 -8.97 -19.05
C VAL A 5 -7.98 -9.81 -17.93
N MET A 6 -7.51 -9.66 -16.68
CA MET A 6 -8.14 -10.34 -15.54
C MET A 6 -9.60 -9.93 -15.36
N VAL A 7 -9.89 -8.63 -15.36
CA VAL A 7 -11.25 -8.11 -15.17
C VAL A 7 -12.17 -8.60 -16.30
N GLU A 8 -11.72 -8.54 -17.54
CA GLU A 8 -12.47 -9.05 -18.72
C GLU A 8 -12.71 -10.56 -18.66
N SER A 9 -11.83 -11.32 -18.02
CA SER A 9 -11.99 -12.78 -17.89
C SER A 9 -12.97 -13.23 -16.80
N ILE A 10 -13.34 -12.34 -15.87
CA ILE A 10 -14.22 -12.65 -14.74
C ILE A 10 -15.59 -11.96 -14.79
N SER A 11 -15.79 -11.01 -15.70
CA SER A 11 -17.04 -10.26 -15.80
C SER A 11 -17.31 -9.78 -17.21
N ASP A 12 -18.56 -9.97 -17.65
CA ASP A 12 -19.08 -9.38 -18.89
C ASP A 12 -19.38 -7.88 -18.75
N ASN A 13 -19.44 -7.37 -17.51
CA ASN A 13 -19.68 -5.96 -17.20
C ASN A 13 -18.46 -5.36 -16.51
N THR A 14 -17.43 -5.07 -17.29
CA THR A 14 -16.17 -4.48 -16.83
C THR A 14 -16.36 -3.08 -16.25
N ASP A 15 -17.29 -2.29 -16.80
CA ASP A 15 -17.61 -0.94 -16.31
C ASP A 15 -18.12 -0.97 -14.87
N GLN A 16 -18.91 -1.96 -14.51
CA GLN A 16 -19.38 -2.14 -13.12
C GLN A 16 -18.19 -2.36 -12.18
N ILE A 17 -17.24 -3.22 -12.56
CA ILE A 17 -16.04 -3.50 -11.74
C ILE A 17 -15.19 -2.23 -11.60
N TYR A 18 -14.91 -1.53 -12.71
CA TYR A 18 -14.11 -0.30 -12.67
C TYR A 18 -14.77 0.83 -11.89
N ASN A 19 -16.09 0.81 -11.72
CA ASN A 19 -16.83 1.83 -10.98
C ASN A 19 -17.21 1.40 -9.54
N MET A 20 -16.88 0.17 -9.10
CA MET A 20 -17.23 -0.32 -7.76
C MET A 20 -16.71 0.59 -6.64
N TRP A 21 -15.53 1.16 -6.80
CA TRP A 21 -14.94 2.06 -5.81
C TRP A 21 -15.81 3.28 -5.47
N LYS A 22 -16.68 3.72 -6.37
CA LYS A 22 -17.60 4.85 -6.15
C LYS A 22 -18.66 4.52 -5.10
N ASN A 23 -19.06 3.26 -5.02
CA ASN A 23 -20.16 2.77 -4.20
C ASN A 23 -19.68 1.95 -2.98
N ASP A 24 -18.48 1.37 -3.05
CA ASP A 24 -17.90 0.62 -1.95
C ASP A 24 -17.29 1.56 -0.90
N VAL A 25 -17.87 1.54 0.31
CA VAL A 25 -17.48 2.45 1.39
C VAL A 25 -16.03 2.22 1.83
N LYS A 26 -15.61 0.95 1.96
CA LYS A 26 -14.25 0.60 2.43
C LYS A 26 -13.18 0.98 1.42
N LEU A 27 -13.42 0.69 0.15
CA LEU A 27 -12.49 1.06 -0.91
C LEU A 27 -12.39 2.58 -1.07
N ARG A 28 -13.52 3.28 -0.96
CA ARG A 28 -13.56 4.74 -1.02
C ARG A 28 -12.84 5.38 0.17
N GLU A 29 -13.02 4.87 1.40
CA GLU A 29 -12.32 5.36 2.59
C GLU A 29 -10.79 5.25 2.41
N LYS A 30 -10.32 4.11 1.94
CA LYS A 30 -8.92 3.86 1.66
C LYS A 30 -8.35 4.80 0.59
N ASN A 31 -9.07 4.95 -0.54
CA ASN A 31 -8.63 5.81 -1.64
C ASN A 31 -8.67 7.30 -1.26
N ASN A 32 -9.71 7.72 -0.52
CA ASN A 32 -9.83 9.11 -0.07
C ASN A 32 -8.68 9.49 0.85
N TYR A 33 -8.22 8.60 1.72
CA TYR A 33 -7.10 8.91 2.61
C TYR A 33 -5.85 9.37 1.82
N ILE A 34 -5.43 8.64 0.81
CA ILE A 34 -4.28 9.03 -0.02
C ILE A 34 -4.58 10.30 -0.82
N ALA A 35 -5.78 10.41 -1.39
CA ALA A 35 -6.18 11.62 -2.12
C ALA A 35 -6.15 12.86 -1.22
N ASP A 36 -6.60 12.75 0.02
CA ASP A 36 -6.60 13.86 0.98
C ASP A 36 -5.19 14.22 1.46
N VAL A 37 -4.31 13.23 1.61
CA VAL A 37 -2.88 13.50 1.85
C VAL A 37 -2.31 14.34 0.71
N TYR A 38 -2.50 13.95 -0.56
CA TYR A 38 -2.01 14.75 -1.70
C TYR A 38 -2.63 16.15 -1.75
N LYS A 39 -3.94 16.28 -1.53
CA LYS A 39 -4.59 17.58 -1.49
C LYS A 39 -4.00 18.50 -0.39
N SER A 40 -3.75 17.93 0.80
CA SER A 40 -3.14 18.70 1.90
C SER A 40 -1.73 19.18 1.58
N LEU A 41 -0.99 18.42 0.77
CA LEU A 41 0.36 18.78 0.35
C LEU A 41 0.38 19.88 -0.73
N THR A 42 -0.65 19.91 -1.58
CA THR A 42 -0.79 20.91 -2.66
C THR A 42 -1.54 22.16 -2.25
N ALA A 43 -2.31 22.09 -1.15
CA ALA A 43 -3.02 23.26 -0.60
C ALA A 43 -2.03 24.19 0.11
N GLY A 44 -1.73 25.31 -0.48
CA GLY A 44 -0.94 26.40 0.10
C GLY A 44 -1.44 27.73 -0.43
N ASP A 45 -1.50 28.76 0.43
CA ASP A 45 -2.02 30.06 0.07
C ASP A 45 -1.17 30.81 -0.97
N ASP A 46 0.10 30.41 -1.14
CA ASP A 46 1.09 31.13 -1.96
C ASP A 46 1.57 30.38 -3.22
N GLY A 47 1.01 29.21 -3.50
CA GLY A 47 1.41 28.41 -4.67
C GLY A 47 2.81 27.75 -4.58
N GLU A 48 3.55 27.99 -3.50
CA GLU A 48 4.85 27.33 -3.27
C GLU A 48 4.68 26.06 -2.45
N ILE A 49 5.24 24.96 -2.96
CA ILE A 49 5.28 23.67 -2.26
C ILE A 49 6.59 23.63 -1.46
N SER A 50 6.49 23.58 -0.12
CA SER A 50 7.68 23.46 0.72
C SER A 50 8.39 22.11 0.54
N ASP A 51 9.70 22.08 0.77
CA ASP A 51 10.51 20.86 0.71
C ASP A 51 9.96 19.75 1.60
N THR A 52 9.47 20.09 2.79
CA THR A 52 8.81 19.15 3.71
C THR A 52 7.57 18.50 3.08
N LYS A 53 6.75 19.29 2.37
CA LYS A 53 5.58 18.73 1.65
C LYS A 53 6.01 17.78 0.53
N ILE A 54 7.09 18.06 -0.17
CA ILE A 54 7.66 17.16 -1.19
C ILE A 54 8.08 15.83 -0.54
N VAL A 55 8.79 15.90 0.58
CA VAL A 55 9.21 14.69 1.31
C VAL A 55 7.98 13.87 1.76
N LEU A 56 6.95 14.50 2.30
CA LEU A 56 5.70 13.81 2.67
C LEU A 56 5.00 13.20 1.46
N ALA A 57 5.05 13.83 0.29
CA ALA A 57 4.53 13.26 -0.95
C ALA A 57 5.29 11.99 -1.36
N LEU A 58 6.62 11.96 -1.21
CA LEU A 58 7.42 10.76 -1.45
C LEU A 58 7.02 9.61 -0.51
N PHE A 59 6.77 9.90 0.77
CA PHE A 59 6.26 8.90 1.71
C PHE A 59 4.84 8.44 1.38
N ALA A 60 3.97 9.33 0.90
CA ALA A 60 2.63 8.96 0.42
C ALA A 60 2.71 7.99 -0.76
N ASN A 61 3.61 8.23 -1.72
CA ASN A 61 3.87 7.31 -2.83
C ASN A 61 4.45 5.97 -2.34
N GLN A 62 5.38 5.98 -1.38
CA GLN A 62 5.91 4.76 -0.80
C GLN A 62 4.81 3.92 -0.12
N ILE A 63 3.84 4.55 0.53
CA ILE A 63 2.66 3.88 1.10
C ILE A 63 1.77 3.31 -0.01
N LEU A 64 1.49 4.09 -1.04
CA LEU A 64 0.65 3.67 -2.17
C LEU A 64 1.24 2.43 -2.84
N GLU A 65 2.50 2.51 -3.27
CA GLU A 65 3.17 1.44 -4.03
C GLU A 65 3.66 0.27 -3.16
N GLY A 66 3.91 0.53 -1.89
CA GLY A 66 4.52 -0.44 -0.96
C GLY A 66 3.56 -1.12 0.01
N LEU A 67 2.30 -0.66 0.11
CA LEU A 67 1.37 -1.15 1.11
C LEU A 67 -0.04 -1.40 0.57
N TYR A 68 -0.60 -0.47 -0.22
CA TYR A 68 -2.03 -0.43 -0.54
C TYR A 68 -2.57 -1.51 -1.48
N PHE A 69 -1.72 -2.31 -2.09
CA PHE A 69 -2.12 -3.43 -2.95
C PHE A 69 -1.87 -4.80 -2.31
N TYR A 70 -1.14 -4.83 -1.21
CA TYR A 70 -0.51 -6.05 -0.73
C TYR A 70 -1.46 -7.00 -0.02
N ALA A 71 -2.55 -6.53 0.60
CA ALA A 71 -3.59 -7.41 1.13
C ALA A 71 -4.27 -8.19 -0.01
N GLY A 72 -4.59 -7.51 -1.12
CA GLY A 72 -5.15 -8.13 -2.32
C GLY A 72 -4.19 -9.11 -2.98
N PHE A 73 -2.90 -8.75 -3.10
CA PHE A 73 -1.88 -9.66 -3.64
C PHE A 73 -1.75 -10.92 -2.80
N ALA A 74 -1.67 -10.77 -1.47
CA ALA A 74 -1.56 -11.91 -0.57
C ALA A 74 -2.81 -12.81 -0.61
N ALA A 75 -4.01 -12.23 -0.72
CA ALA A 75 -5.25 -12.99 -0.90
C ALA A 75 -5.21 -13.85 -2.18
N MET A 76 -4.75 -13.27 -3.30
CA MET A 76 -4.61 -14.01 -4.56
C MET A 76 -3.54 -15.11 -4.48
N TYR A 77 -2.44 -14.90 -3.75
CA TYR A 77 -1.44 -15.94 -3.52
C TYR A 77 -1.97 -17.06 -2.63
N ALA A 78 -2.76 -16.75 -1.62
CA ALA A 78 -3.41 -17.74 -0.76
C ALA A 78 -4.39 -18.62 -1.57
N LEU A 79 -5.15 -18.02 -2.49
CA LEU A 79 -5.99 -18.77 -3.44
C LEU A 79 -5.15 -19.65 -4.36
N GLY A 80 -4.07 -19.11 -4.94
CA GLY A 80 -3.13 -19.86 -5.76
C GLY A 80 -2.49 -21.03 -5.00
N LYS A 81 -2.12 -20.86 -3.74
CA LYS A 81 -1.58 -21.89 -2.86
C LYS A 81 -2.58 -23.04 -2.64
N SER A 82 -3.87 -22.73 -2.58
CA SER A 82 -4.94 -23.75 -2.48
C SER A 82 -5.39 -24.33 -3.84
N GLY A 83 -4.63 -24.09 -4.90
CA GLY A 83 -4.91 -24.61 -6.25
C GLY A 83 -6.01 -23.87 -6.99
N LYS A 84 -6.46 -22.72 -6.48
CA LYS A 84 -7.50 -21.88 -7.08
C LYS A 84 -6.89 -20.68 -7.79
N MET A 85 -7.51 -20.26 -8.89
CA MET A 85 -7.12 -19.04 -9.63
C MET A 85 -5.61 -18.96 -9.96
N LEU A 86 -5.00 -20.06 -10.37
CA LEU A 86 -3.56 -20.13 -10.62
C LEU A 86 -3.07 -19.11 -11.64
N GLY A 87 -3.82 -18.91 -12.74
CA GLY A 87 -3.49 -17.91 -13.76
C GLY A 87 -3.51 -16.50 -13.19
N SER A 88 -4.55 -16.13 -12.42
CA SER A 88 -4.66 -14.83 -11.77
C SER A 88 -3.55 -14.62 -10.75
N SER A 89 -3.24 -15.63 -9.93
CA SER A 89 -2.11 -15.58 -8.98
C SER A 89 -0.78 -15.33 -9.70
N GLN A 90 -0.56 -15.94 -10.84
CA GLN A 90 0.63 -15.71 -11.66
C GLN A 90 0.67 -14.30 -12.25
N MET A 91 -0.47 -13.77 -12.72
CA MET A 91 -0.56 -12.38 -13.21
C MET A 91 -0.28 -11.36 -12.11
N ILE A 92 -0.80 -11.59 -10.90
CA ILE A 92 -0.52 -10.74 -9.74
C ILE A 92 0.98 -10.70 -9.40
N ARG A 93 1.71 -11.81 -9.58
CA ARG A 93 3.17 -11.82 -9.39
C ARG A 93 3.90 -10.87 -10.33
N PHE A 94 3.47 -10.77 -11.58
CA PHE A 94 4.04 -9.82 -12.51
C PHE A 94 3.73 -8.37 -12.13
N ILE A 95 2.48 -8.11 -11.71
CA ILE A 95 2.07 -6.78 -11.24
C ILE A 95 2.90 -6.40 -10.01
N GLN A 96 2.98 -7.27 -8.99
CA GLN A 96 3.75 -7.00 -7.78
C GLN A 96 5.23 -6.74 -8.08
N ARG A 97 5.83 -7.45 -9.03
CA ARG A 97 7.21 -7.20 -9.44
C ARG A 97 7.37 -5.77 -9.99
N ASP A 98 6.42 -5.28 -10.75
CA ASP A 98 6.45 -3.94 -11.30
C ASP A 98 6.25 -2.90 -10.18
N GLU A 99 5.34 -3.14 -9.22
CA GLU A 99 5.14 -2.28 -8.03
C GLU A 99 6.40 -2.21 -7.14
N VAL A 100 7.16 -3.30 -7.04
CA VAL A 100 8.45 -3.28 -6.33
C VAL A 100 9.44 -2.29 -6.99
N THR A 101 9.40 -2.16 -8.30
CA THR A 101 10.26 -1.18 -9.01
C THR A 101 9.84 0.25 -8.68
N HIS A 102 8.54 0.54 -8.65
CA HIS A 102 8.03 1.86 -8.25
C HIS A 102 8.38 2.16 -6.79
N LEU A 103 8.18 1.20 -5.90
CA LEU A 103 8.53 1.32 -4.49
C LEU A 103 10.02 1.66 -4.30
N LEU A 104 10.91 0.93 -4.99
CA LEU A 104 12.37 1.19 -4.91
C LEU A 104 12.72 2.59 -5.41
N LEU A 105 12.03 3.09 -6.44
CA LEU A 105 12.20 4.46 -6.91
C LEU A 105 11.97 5.46 -5.78
N PHE A 106 10.81 5.39 -5.11
CA PHE A 106 10.48 6.32 -4.03
C PHE A 106 11.39 6.15 -2.82
N GLN A 107 11.78 4.94 -2.45
CA GLN A 107 12.75 4.69 -1.37
C GLN A 107 14.11 5.32 -1.69
N ASN A 108 14.59 5.19 -2.92
CA ASN A 108 15.84 5.81 -3.36
C ASN A 108 15.74 7.33 -3.34
N MET A 109 14.62 7.90 -3.79
CA MET A 109 14.39 9.35 -3.74
C MET A 109 14.40 9.85 -2.30
N ILE A 110 13.69 9.21 -1.37
CA ILE A 110 13.68 9.56 0.06
C ILE A 110 15.10 9.49 0.63
N ASN A 111 15.84 8.43 0.35
CA ASN A 111 17.22 8.25 0.85
C ASN A 111 18.19 9.29 0.25
N SER A 112 18.01 9.68 -1.01
CA SER A 112 18.80 10.74 -1.64
C SER A 112 18.52 12.10 -0.99
N VAL A 113 17.24 12.45 -0.83
CA VAL A 113 16.86 13.69 -0.15
C VAL A 113 17.36 13.71 1.31
N ARG A 114 17.24 12.59 2.03
CA ARG A 114 17.77 12.48 3.40
C ARG A 114 19.28 12.73 3.46
N LYS A 115 20.02 12.28 2.46
CA LYS A 115 21.47 12.46 2.36
C LYS A 115 21.86 13.89 1.99
N GLU A 116 21.10 14.52 1.09
CA GLU A 116 21.36 15.87 0.58
C GLU A 116 20.83 16.96 1.53
N ARG A 117 19.70 16.73 2.19
CA ARG A 117 18.96 17.68 3.01
C ARG A 117 18.54 17.03 4.34
N PRO A 118 19.50 16.57 5.18
CA PRO A 118 19.20 15.87 6.43
C PRO A 118 18.38 16.70 7.42
N GLU A 119 18.45 18.04 7.34
CA GLU A 119 17.70 18.96 8.19
C GLU A 119 16.17 18.87 8.00
N LEU A 120 15.71 18.32 6.86
CA LEU A 120 14.27 18.11 6.63
C LEU A 120 13.71 16.92 7.44
N PHE A 121 14.57 15.98 7.85
CA PHE A 121 14.16 14.75 8.53
C PHE A 121 14.17 14.91 10.05
N THR A 122 13.34 15.84 10.51
CA THR A 122 13.18 16.16 11.94
C THR A 122 12.37 15.07 12.67
N PRO A 123 12.41 15.02 14.02
CA PRO A 123 11.54 14.13 14.80
C PRO A 123 10.05 14.37 14.53
N GLU A 124 9.63 15.59 14.24
CA GLU A 124 8.23 15.95 13.92
C GLU A 124 7.82 15.36 12.56
N LEU A 125 8.72 15.43 11.57
CA LEU A 125 8.48 14.76 10.28
C LEU A 125 8.37 13.25 10.46
N GLU A 126 9.28 12.64 11.26
CA GLU A 126 9.24 11.20 11.53
C GLU A 126 7.91 10.80 12.16
N GLU A 127 7.41 11.54 13.17
CA GLU A 127 6.14 11.22 13.81
C GLU A 127 4.96 11.39 12.83
N THR A 128 5.00 12.39 11.98
CA THR A 128 4.00 12.57 10.91
C THR A 128 3.99 11.37 9.96
N VAL A 129 5.15 10.94 9.49
CA VAL A 129 5.30 9.77 8.61
C VAL A 129 4.80 8.49 9.31
N ARG A 130 5.17 8.28 10.59
CA ARG A 130 4.67 7.15 11.38
C ARG A 130 3.15 7.17 11.49
N GLY A 131 2.56 8.33 11.71
CA GLY A 131 1.10 8.52 11.70
C GLY A 131 0.47 8.13 10.37
N MET A 132 1.09 8.51 9.25
CA MET A 132 0.66 8.11 7.91
C MET A 132 0.70 6.59 7.74
N PHE A 133 1.78 5.92 8.15
CA PHE A 133 1.90 4.46 8.06
C PHE A 133 0.89 3.75 8.97
N ARG A 134 0.71 4.19 10.23
CA ARG A 134 -0.30 3.61 11.13
C ARG A 134 -1.71 3.65 10.54
N LYS A 135 -2.10 4.80 9.97
CA LYS A 135 -3.40 4.96 9.32
C LYS A 135 -3.52 4.07 8.08
N ALA A 136 -2.49 4.01 7.25
CA ALA A 136 -2.46 3.19 6.05
C ALA A 136 -2.53 1.69 6.38
N VAL A 137 -1.81 1.22 7.41
CA VAL A 137 -1.88 -0.17 7.90
C VAL A 137 -3.30 -0.52 8.34
N ALA A 138 -3.94 0.34 9.12
CA ALA A 138 -5.31 0.10 9.59
C ALA A 138 -6.31 0.00 8.41
N LEU A 139 -6.19 0.90 7.42
CA LEU A 139 -7.05 0.91 6.25
C LEU A 139 -6.83 -0.32 5.35
N GLU A 140 -5.56 -0.68 5.07
CA GLU A 140 -5.25 -1.82 4.22
C GLU A 140 -5.61 -3.15 4.89
N ALA A 141 -5.36 -3.31 6.20
CA ALA A 141 -5.78 -4.49 6.95
C ALA A 141 -7.31 -4.62 6.98
N SER A 142 -8.02 -3.52 7.24
CA SER A 142 -9.49 -3.50 7.20
C SER A 142 -10.03 -3.85 5.82
N TRP A 143 -9.40 -3.36 4.76
CA TRP A 143 -9.74 -3.71 3.38
C TRP A 143 -9.50 -5.20 3.12
N GLY A 144 -8.34 -5.73 3.49
CA GLY A 144 -8.00 -7.16 3.33
C GLY A 144 -9.00 -8.08 4.02
N THR A 145 -9.36 -7.79 5.28
CA THR A 145 -10.40 -8.51 6.01
C THR A 145 -11.76 -8.44 5.32
N TYR A 146 -12.14 -7.25 4.85
CA TYR A 146 -13.41 -7.03 4.16
C TYR A 146 -13.53 -7.83 2.86
N ILE A 147 -12.50 -7.85 2.02
CA ILE A 147 -12.56 -8.58 0.74
C ILE A 147 -12.45 -10.09 0.88
N THR A 148 -11.82 -10.59 1.95
CA THR A 148 -11.64 -12.04 2.17
C THR A 148 -12.74 -12.66 3.00
N GLN A 149 -13.37 -11.89 3.90
CA GLN A 149 -14.47 -12.35 4.79
C GLN A 149 -14.16 -13.66 5.51
N GLY A 150 -12.89 -13.92 5.82
CA GLY A 150 -12.44 -15.17 6.43
C GLY A 150 -12.60 -16.45 5.57
N GLN A 151 -12.93 -16.31 4.29
CA GLN A 151 -13.23 -17.44 3.41
C GLN A 151 -11.99 -18.11 2.78
N ILE A 152 -10.80 -17.54 2.98
CA ILE A 152 -9.55 -18.10 2.46
C ILE A 152 -8.86 -18.88 3.57
N LEU A 153 -8.77 -20.20 3.41
CA LEU A 153 -8.15 -21.10 4.38
C LEU A 153 -6.70 -20.69 4.67
N GLY A 154 -6.38 -20.52 5.95
CA GLY A 154 -5.03 -20.15 6.40
C GLY A 154 -4.67 -18.68 6.16
N PHE A 155 -5.62 -17.84 5.73
CA PHE A 155 -5.43 -16.40 5.53
C PHE A 155 -6.44 -15.61 6.37
N THR A 156 -6.22 -15.60 7.68
CA THR A 156 -7.11 -15.00 8.69
C THR A 156 -6.88 -13.49 8.82
N ASP A 157 -7.83 -12.79 9.43
CA ASP A 157 -7.73 -11.36 9.71
C ASP A 157 -6.44 -10.99 10.46
N LYS A 158 -6.06 -11.82 11.43
CA LYS A 158 -4.80 -11.65 12.17
C LYS A 158 -3.57 -11.78 11.27
N ILE A 159 -3.58 -12.73 10.34
CA ILE A 159 -2.48 -12.91 9.37
C ILE A 159 -2.42 -11.72 8.42
N ILE A 160 -3.57 -11.23 7.96
CA ILE A 160 -3.67 -10.03 7.11
C ILE A 160 -3.05 -8.84 7.85
N GLU A 161 -3.52 -8.54 9.06
CA GLU A 161 -3.02 -7.43 9.86
C GLU A 161 -1.50 -7.52 10.08
N GLN A 162 -1.02 -8.66 10.56
CA GLN A 162 0.42 -8.87 10.79
C GLN A 162 1.25 -8.77 9.51
N TYR A 163 0.71 -9.19 8.37
CA TYR A 163 1.40 -9.08 7.10
C TYR A 163 1.56 -7.62 6.67
N ILE A 164 0.52 -6.80 6.80
CA ILE A 164 0.59 -5.38 6.46
C ILE A 164 1.48 -4.61 7.45
N GLN A 165 1.44 -4.94 8.75
CA GLN A 165 2.37 -4.42 9.76
C GLN A 165 3.83 -4.77 9.42
N TYR A 166 4.11 -6.02 9.06
CA TYR A 166 5.44 -6.46 8.63
C TYR A 166 5.93 -5.66 7.42
N LEU A 167 5.08 -5.45 6.43
CA LEU A 167 5.43 -4.65 5.26
C LEU A 167 5.72 -3.20 5.64
N ALA A 168 4.90 -2.58 6.49
CA ALA A 168 5.14 -1.23 6.99
C ALA A 168 6.51 -1.10 7.67
N ASP A 169 6.86 -2.05 8.53
CA ASP A 169 8.18 -2.11 9.17
C ASP A 169 9.31 -2.16 8.14
N LYS A 170 9.17 -2.99 7.11
CA LYS A 170 10.16 -3.08 6.02
C LYS A 170 10.28 -1.79 5.21
N ARG A 171 9.18 -1.06 5.03
CA ARG A 171 9.20 0.22 4.30
C ARG A 171 9.85 1.33 5.13
N LEU A 172 9.57 1.38 6.44
CA LEU A 172 10.22 2.31 7.37
C LEU A 172 11.72 2.04 7.48
N ASP A 173 12.13 0.78 7.67
CA ASP A 173 13.53 0.37 7.76
C ASP A 173 14.34 0.74 6.50
N ALA A 174 13.76 0.54 5.32
CA ALA A 174 14.40 0.86 4.03
C ALA A 174 14.73 2.34 3.84
N VAL A 175 14.11 3.23 4.60
CA VAL A 175 14.34 4.68 4.56
C VAL A 175 14.96 5.23 5.86
N GLY A 176 15.51 4.34 6.71
CA GLY A 176 16.28 4.69 7.90
C GLY A 176 15.46 5.01 9.14
N TYR A 177 14.16 4.65 9.17
CA TYR A 177 13.35 4.71 10.38
C TYR A 177 13.26 3.33 11.04
N LYS A 178 13.21 3.31 12.38
CA LYS A 178 13.04 2.06 13.12
C LYS A 178 11.66 1.43 12.83
N PRO A 179 11.56 0.09 12.82
CA PRO A 179 10.28 -0.60 12.75
C PRO A 179 9.29 -0.10 13.83
N GLU A 180 8.01 -0.02 13.46
CA GLU A 180 6.94 0.42 14.35
C GLU A 180 6.32 -0.76 15.13
N TYR A 181 6.07 -1.87 14.43
CA TYR A 181 5.33 -3.02 14.96
C TYR A 181 6.21 -4.16 15.45
N ASN A 182 7.41 -4.29 14.91
CA ASN A 182 8.39 -5.34 15.23
C ASN A 182 7.84 -6.77 15.05
N VAL A 183 6.99 -6.97 14.03
CA VAL A 183 6.39 -8.26 13.72
C VAL A 183 7.22 -9.08 12.73
N LYS A 184 7.18 -10.40 12.86
CA LYS A 184 7.77 -11.32 11.89
C LYS A 184 6.81 -11.56 10.73
N HIS A 185 7.37 -11.94 9.58
CA HIS A 185 6.55 -12.33 8.42
C HIS A 185 5.59 -13.46 8.80
N PRO A 186 4.26 -13.24 8.75
CA PRO A 186 3.31 -14.21 9.29
C PRO A 186 2.96 -15.34 8.32
N ILE A 187 3.29 -15.18 7.03
CA ILE A 187 2.94 -16.12 5.98
C ILE A 187 4.10 -17.08 5.77
N PRO A 188 3.94 -18.38 6.03
CA PRO A 188 5.04 -19.36 5.99
C PRO A 188 5.36 -19.90 4.59
N TRP A 189 4.61 -19.48 3.57
CA TRP A 189 4.71 -19.97 2.19
C TRP A 189 4.91 -18.88 1.14
#